data_68560ecc0e373f030c9be8d743501a86
#
_entry.id   68560ecc0e373f030c9be8d743501a86
#
_cell.length_a   1.000
_cell.length_b   1.000
_cell.length_c   1.000
_cell.angle_alpha   90.00
_cell.angle_beta   90.00
_cell.angle_gamma   90.00
#
_symmetry.space_group_name_H-M   'P 1'
#
loop_
_entity.id
_entity.type
_entity.pdbx_description
1 polymer ?
#
loop_
_entity_poly.entity_id
_entity_poly.type
_entity_poly.pdbx_seq_one_letter_code
_entity_poly.pdbx_strand_id
1 'polypeptide(L)'
;MLLWTVALLFVPCVGKIVWLSPQAQPYLVFEGDILILQCRGRKNAVLSHVKFYRDGKFLHFSKKNQPLFLGTATANSSGWYNCTGQVKYPRNMDSWDSGTVMVQVQELFLPPVLTALPSHELCEGSPVTLRCQTKLHSQKSALRLLFSFHKEGRTLQNRSSRPELRIPAAKEGDAGLYWCKASPESGQVQKRSPQLELRVWAPVSRPLLTLRPTSLAVGDEVELLCEVQRGSPPILYSFHLNGDILRNHVAPHGGPASCLFRVMSEQDAGNYSCEAGNRVSRETSEPETLSVDDPQVLPAPTSSNWLVPWLPASLLAMMVIAAALLGYFRPWRKNGPLPPRNLPSAPSEEQHPLYVNVYHQNENNEAVIYSEIHTITIPREHEARPAQPAQQEKDISVIYAEVKHPQLSKDPDKGLNRRSTIH
;
A
#
# COMPACT_ATOMS: atom_id res chain seq x y z
N MET A 1 -0.64 -83.14 36.66
CA MET A 1 -0.07 -82.61 35.40
C MET A 1 -1.23 -82.29 34.49
N LEU A 2 -1.65 -81.00 34.50
CA LEU A 2 -2.74 -80.54 33.67
C LEU A 2 -2.12 -79.98 32.36
N LEU A 3 -2.41 -80.69 31.25
CA LEU A 3 -2.12 -80.22 29.91
C LEU A 3 -3.23 -79.22 29.53
N TRP A 4 -2.88 -77.89 29.49
CA TRP A 4 -3.71 -76.92 28.91
C TRP A 4 -3.51 -76.94 27.38
N THR A 5 -4.47 -77.42 26.65
CA THR A 5 -4.58 -77.29 25.20
C THR A 5 -5.05 -75.92 24.88
N VAL A 6 -4.11 -75.08 24.39
CA VAL A 6 -4.44 -73.78 23.79
C VAL A 6 -5.09 -74.03 22.45
N ALA A 7 -6.39 -73.99 22.39
CA ALA A 7 -7.13 -73.95 21.13
C ALA A 7 -6.99 -72.55 20.55
N LEU A 8 -6.06 -72.39 19.60
CA LEU A 8 -5.98 -71.20 18.75
C LEU A 8 -7.25 -71.16 17.88
N LEU A 9 -8.19 -70.36 18.28
CA LEU A 9 -9.35 -69.99 17.47
C LEU A 9 -8.83 -69.17 16.27
N PHE A 10 -8.53 -69.88 15.17
CA PHE A 10 -8.41 -69.27 13.86
C PHE A 10 -9.81 -68.73 13.50
N VAL A 11 -10.09 -67.47 13.76
CA VAL A 11 -11.20 -66.75 13.18
C VAL A 11 -10.89 -66.57 11.71
N PRO A 12 -11.56 -67.28 10.78
CA PRO A 12 -11.36 -67.03 9.38
C PRO A 12 -11.82 -65.59 9.10
N CYS A 13 -10.90 -64.75 8.71
CA CYS A 13 -11.24 -63.44 8.17
C CYS A 13 -12.07 -63.69 6.91
N VAL A 14 -13.39 -63.81 7.02
CA VAL A 14 -14.30 -63.95 5.89
C VAL A 14 -14.27 -62.61 5.13
N GLY A 15 -13.31 -62.48 4.24
CA GLY A 15 -13.25 -61.33 3.36
C GLY A 15 -14.56 -61.25 2.58
N LYS A 16 -15.27 -60.16 2.75
CA LYS A 16 -16.51 -59.84 2.00
C LYS A 16 -16.17 -59.95 0.50
N ILE A 17 -16.82 -60.93 -0.20
CA ILE A 17 -16.59 -61.12 -1.63
C ILE A 17 -17.05 -59.84 -2.36
N VAL A 18 -16.13 -59.05 -2.85
CA VAL A 18 -16.43 -57.84 -3.61
C VAL A 18 -16.67 -58.24 -5.07
N TRP A 19 -17.93 -58.07 -5.51
CA TRP A 19 -18.36 -58.39 -6.87
C TRP A 19 -18.15 -57.23 -7.85
N LEU A 20 -18.10 -56.01 -7.36
CA LEU A 20 -17.92 -54.78 -8.15
C LEU A 20 -16.64 -54.08 -7.73
N SER A 21 -15.94 -53.54 -8.70
CA SER A 21 -14.73 -52.74 -8.47
C SER A 21 -14.85 -51.42 -9.21
N PRO A 22 -14.82 -50.26 -8.51
CA PRO A 22 -14.71 -48.99 -9.17
C PRO A 22 -13.28 -48.80 -9.67
N GLN A 23 -13.15 -48.28 -10.88
CA GLN A 23 -11.86 -47.94 -11.49
C GLN A 23 -11.87 -46.50 -11.92
N ALA A 24 -10.80 -45.78 -11.56
CA ALA A 24 -10.53 -44.42 -12.03
C ALA A 24 -9.46 -44.47 -13.10
N GLN A 25 -9.64 -43.68 -14.15
CA GLN A 25 -8.65 -43.53 -15.24
C GLN A 25 -8.40 -42.04 -15.45
N PRO A 26 -7.11 -41.63 -15.55
CA PRO A 26 -5.90 -42.44 -15.39
C PRO A 26 -5.72 -42.94 -13.95
N TYR A 27 -4.91 -43.98 -13.74
CA TYR A 27 -4.65 -44.52 -12.39
C TYR A 27 -3.95 -43.49 -11.49
N LEU A 28 -3.00 -42.76 -12.04
CA LEU A 28 -2.37 -41.61 -11.40
C LEU A 28 -2.92 -40.34 -12.03
N VAL A 29 -3.71 -39.60 -11.26
CA VAL A 29 -4.44 -38.47 -11.73
C VAL A 29 -3.67 -37.19 -11.39
N PHE A 30 -3.40 -36.36 -12.38
CA PHE A 30 -2.87 -35.00 -12.18
C PHE A 30 -3.93 -33.93 -12.43
N GLU A 31 -3.71 -32.81 -11.89
CA GLU A 31 -4.49 -31.61 -12.25
C GLU A 31 -4.51 -31.45 -13.79
N GLY A 32 -5.67 -31.23 -14.35
CA GLY A 32 -5.84 -31.06 -15.79
C GLY A 32 -6.11 -32.37 -16.57
N ASP A 33 -5.92 -33.54 -15.97
CA ASP A 33 -6.26 -34.80 -16.61
C ASP A 33 -7.79 -34.96 -16.70
N ILE A 34 -8.27 -35.68 -17.72
CA ILE A 34 -9.68 -36.04 -17.80
C ILE A 34 -9.91 -37.26 -16.93
N LEU A 35 -10.72 -37.06 -15.86
CA LEU A 35 -11.04 -38.16 -14.94
C LEU A 35 -12.27 -38.90 -15.39
N ILE A 36 -12.09 -40.25 -15.56
CA ILE A 36 -13.12 -41.18 -15.98
C ILE A 36 -13.30 -42.25 -14.91
N LEU A 37 -14.53 -42.49 -14.49
CA LEU A 37 -14.90 -43.57 -13.59
C LEU A 37 -15.60 -44.68 -14.33
N GLN A 38 -15.21 -45.94 -14.08
CA GLN A 38 -15.85 -47.13 -14.60
C GLN A 38 -16.10 -48.14 -13.47
N CYS A 39 -17.28 -48.73 -13.45
CA CYS A 39 -17.59 -49.82 -12.53
C CYS A 39 -17.38 -51.13 -13.26
N ARG A 40 -16.53 -52.02 -12.74
CA ARG A 40 -16.27 -53.36 -13.32
C ARG A 40 -16.83 -54.45 -12.44
N GLY A 41 -17.51 -55.42 -13.07
CA GLY A 41 -17.93 -56.67 -12.43
C GLY A 41 -16.80 -57.69 -12.39
N ARG A 42 -16.82 -58.53 -11.36
CA ARG A 42 -15.89 -59.69 -11.24
C ARG A 42 -16.04 -60.63 -12.45
N LYS A 43 -14.93 -61.10 -12.98
CA LYS A 43 -14.90 -61.96 -14.19
C LYS A 43 -15.59 -61.31 -15.41
N ASN A 44 -15.54 -59.98 -15.54
CA ASN A 44 -16.19 -59.21 -16.62
C ASN A 44 -17.72 -59.40 -16.70
N ALA A 45 -18.38 -59.62 -15.55
CA ALA A 45 -19.82 -59.72 -15.49
C ALA A 45 -20.47 -58.47 -16.05
N VAL A 46 -21.54 -58.67 -16.82
CA VAL A 46 -22.32 -57.54 -17.39
C VAL A 46 -23.10 -56.84 -16.30
N LEU A 47 -22.90 -55.53 -16.20
CA LEU A 47 -23.54 -54.68 -15.21
C LEU A 47 -24.65 -53.84 -15.85
N SER A 48 -25.69 -53.59 -15.07
CA SER A 48 -26.76 -52.66 -15.39
C SER A 48 -27.15 -51.85 -14.17
N HIS A 49 -27.87 -50.75 -14.39
CA HIS A 49 -28.38 -49.87 -13.35
C HIS A 49 -27.28 -49.42 -12.37
N VAL A 50 -26.13 -49.04 -12.91
CA VAL A 50 -24.96 -48.62 -12.12
C VAL A 50 -25.17 -47.21 -11.59
N LYS A 51 -24.96 -47.02 -10.26
CA LYS A 51 -24.92 -45.71 -9.60
C LYS A 51 -23.52 -45.44 -9.11
N PHE A 52 -23.03 -44.25 -9.37
CA PHE A 52 -21.71 -43.82 -8.92
C PHE A 52 -21.88 -42.86 -7.73
N TYR A 53 -20.95 -42.97 -6.78
CA TYR A 53 -20.93 -42.15 -5.58
C TYR A 53 -19.54 -41.61 -5.32
N ARG A 54 -19.44 -40.47 -4.65
CA ARG A 54 -18.22 -39.85 -4.12
C ARG A 54 -18.46 -39.46 -2.67
N ASP A 55 -17.59 -39.90 -1.76
CA ASP A 55 -17.69 -39.63 -0.33
C ASP A 55 -19.10 -39.90 0.22
N GLY A 56 -19.72 -40.99 -0.26
CA GLY A 56 -21.10 -41.36 0.10
C GLY A 56 -22.21 -40.57 -0.61
N LYS A 57 -21.89 -39.55 -1.38
CA LYS A 57 -22.89 -38.73 -2.10
C LYS A 57 -23.11 -39.26 -3.50
N PHE A 58 -24.37 -39.38 -3.93
CA PHE A 58 -24.74 -39.78 -5.27
C PHE A 58 -24.22 -38.81 -6.32
N LEU A 59 -23.57 -39.34 -7.37
CA LEU A 59 -23.04 -38.55 -8.51
C LEU A 59 -23.85 -38.73 -9.79
N HIS A 60 -24.03 -40.01 -10.21
CA HIS A 60 -24.61 -40.32 -11.49
C HIS A 60 -25.23 -41.70 -11.55
N PHE A 61 -26.22 -41.88 -12.44
CA PHE A 61 -26.87 -43.16 -12.74
C PHE A 61 -26.64 -43.51 -14.20
N SER A 62 -26.17 -44.76 -14.45
CA SER A 62 -25.95 -45.32 -15.81
C SER A 62 -26.73 -46.60 -15.99
N LYS A 63 -27.70 -46.63 -16.90
CA LYS A 63 -28.54 -47.78 -17.15
C LYS A 63 -27.73 -48.97 -17.75
N LYS A 64 -26.72 -48.67 -18.58
CA LYS A 64 -25.92 -49.64 -19.32
C LYS A 64 -24.44 -49.73 -18.91
N ASN A 65 -24.11 -49.30 -17.69
CA ASN A 65 -22.72 -49.25 -17.18
C ASN A 65 -21.75 -48.49 -18.13
N GLN A 66 -22.18 -47.35 -18.65
CA GLN A 66 -21.28 -46.50 -19.42
C GLN A 66 -20.29 -45.77 -18.47
N PRO A 67 -19.04 -45.58 -18.92
CA PRO A 67 -18.08 -44.82 -18.14
C PRO A 67 -18.61 -43.41 -17.80
N LEU A 68 -18.36 -42.95 -16.58
CA LEU A 68 -18.72 -41.59 -16.13
C LEU A 68 -17.51 -40.67 -16.34
N PHE A 69 -17.69 -39.68 -17.17
CA PHE A 69 -16.73 -38.59 -17.39
C PHE A 69 -16.97 -37.51 -16.33
N LEU A 70 -16.01 -37.32 -15.43
CA LEU A 70 -16.08 -36.28 -14.40
C LEU A 70 -15.51 -34.90 -14.85
N GLY A 71 -14.94 -34.86 -16.07
CA GLY A 71 -14.30 -33.67 -16.63
C GLY A 71 -12.85 -33.54 -16.19
N THR A 72 -12.36 -32.30 -16.23
CA THR A 72 -10.99 -31.97 -15.89
C THR A 72 -10.74 -32.09 -14.37
N ALA A 73 -9.77 -32.90 -13.99
CA ALA A 73 -9.42 -33.13 -12.59
C ALA A 73 -8.81 -31.87 -11.96
N THR A 74 -9.34 -31.52 -10.80
CA THR A 74 -8.84 -30.48 -9.92
C THR A 74 -8.59 -31.06 -8.54
N ALA A 75 -7.94 -30.34 -7.64
CA ALA A 75 -7.75 -30.77 -6.25
C ALA A 75 -9.08 -31.21 -5.61
N ASN A 76 -10.18 -30.53 -5.94
CA ASN A 76 -11.53 -30.84 -5.47
C ASN A 76 -12.08 -32.16 -6.03
N SER A 77 -11.47 -32.75 -7.04
CA SER A 77 -11.86 -34.06 -7.57
C SER A 77 -11.30 -35.24 -6.76
N SER A 78 -10.44 -34.97 -5.77
CA SER A 78 -9.96 -35.98 -4.83
C SER A 78 -11.07 -36.46 -3.93
N GLY A 79 -11.09 -37.78 -3.60
CA GLY A 79 -12.12 -38.36 -2.74
C GLY A 79 -12.24 -39.87 -2.88
N TRP A 80 -13.12 -40.46 -2.10
CA TRP A 80 -13.44 -41.90 -2.11
C TRP A 80 -14.60 -42.13 -3.05
N TYR A 81 -14.34 -42.93 -4.12
CA TYR A 81 -15.33 -43.27 -5.12
C TYR A 81 -15.78 -44.74 -4.97
N ASN A 82 -17.06 -44.93 -5.12
CA ASN A 82 -17.64 -46.27 -5.16
C ASN A 82 -18.78 -46.35 -6.18
N CYS A 83 -19.21 -47.53 -6.50
CA CYS A 83 -20.34 -47.78 -7.37
C CYS A 83 -21.23 -48.90 -6.82
N THR A 84 -22.53 -48.80 -7.10
CA THR A 84 -23.48 -49.92 -6.90
C THR A 84 -24.03 -50.29 -8.27
N GLY A 85 -24.43 -51.57 -8.44
CA GLY A 85 -24.97 -52.01 -9.73
C GLY A 85 -25.61 -53.36 -9.65
N GLN A 86 -26.40 -53.67 -10.66
CA GLN A 86 -27.02 -55.00 -10.83
C GLN A 86 -26.18 -55.88 -11.71
N VAL A 87 -25.90 -57.08 -11.23
CA VAL A 87 -25.22 -58.11 -11.98
C VAL A 87 -26.26 -59.09 -12.52
N LYS A 88 -26.28 -59.33 -13.82
CA LYS A 88 -27.19 -60.26 -14.44
C LYS A 88 -26.64 -61.70 -14.28
N TYR A 89 -27.25 -62.43 -13.38
CA TYR A 89 -27.02 -63.85 -13.26
C TYR A 89 -28.14 -64.66 -13.96
N PRO A 90 -27.90 -65.94 -14.30
CA PRO A 90 -28.89 -66.72 -15.06
C PRO A 90 -30.25 -66.86 -14.44
N ARG A 91 -30.39 -66.64 -13.11
CA ARG A 91 -31.70 -66.78 -12.41
C ARG A 91 -32.11 -65.64 -11.51
N ASN A 92 -31.18 -64.75 -11.11
CA ASN A 92 -31.53 -63.61 -10.22
C ASN A 92 -30.78 -62.34 -10.61
N MET A 93 -31.41 -61.15 -10.42
CA MET A 93 -30.76 -59.85 -10.52
C MET A 93 -30.49 -59.36 -9.13
N ASP A 94 -29.28 -59.49 -8.64
CA ASP A 94 -28.88 -59.00 -7.34
C ASP A 94 -28.17 -57.65 -7.45
N SER A 95 -28.48 -56.75 -6.52
CA SER A 95 -27.80 -55.44 -6.40
C SER A 95 -26.58 -55.58 -5.50
N TRP A 96 -25.43 -55.17 -5.99
CA TRP A 96 -24.18 -55.31 -5.28
C TRP A 96 -23.53 -53.96 -5.11
N ASP A 97 -22.83 -53.77 -3.96
CA ASP A 97 -21.99 -52.60 -3.67
C ASP A 97 -20.55 -52.93 -3.98
N SER A 98 -19.83 -51.99 -4.54
CA SER A 98 -18.37 -52.08 -4.72
C SER A 98 -17.64 -51.73 -3.42
N GLY A 99 -16.37 -52.08 -3.39
CA GLY A 99 -15.42 -51.41 -2.51
C GLY A 99 -15.26 -49.93 -2.91
N THR A 100 -14.49 -49.22 -2.14
CA THR A 100 -14.10 -47.83 -2.44
C THR A 100 -12.73 -47.78 -3.12
N VAL A 101 -12.54 -46.79 -4.01
CA VAL A 101 -11.22 -46.41 -4.57
C VAL A 101 -10.94 -44.99 -4.18
N MET A 102 -9.74 -44.73 -3.65
CA MET A 102 -9.28 -43.39 -3.38
C MET A 102 -8.69 -42.78 -4.66
N VAL A 103 -9.24 -41.70 -5.12
CA VAL A 103 -8.67 -40.88 -6.17
C VAL A 103 -8.04 -39.65 -5.49
N GLN A 104 -6.71 -39.56 -5.61
CA GLN A 104 -5.94 -38.39 -5.15
C GLN A 104 -5.39 -37.67 -6.37
N VAL A 105 -5.85 -36.44 -6.58
CA VAL A 105 -5.35 -35.61 -7.67
C VAL A 105 -4.02 -35.01 -7.24
N GLN A 106 -2.98 -35.26 -8.00
CA GLN A 106 -1.64 -34.76 -7.79
C GLN A 106 -1.49 -33.38 -8.43
N GLU A 107 -0.73 -32.51 -7.77
CA GLU A 107 -0.33 -31.26 -8.41
C GLU A 107 0.57 -31.46 -9.61
N LEU A 108 0.23 -30.87 -10.74
CA LEU A 108 1.02 -30.99 -11.97
C LEU A 108 2.36 -30.27 -11.83
N PHE A 109 2.33 -29.08 -11.19
CA PHE A 109 3.50 -28.27 -10.80
C PHE A 109 3.11 -27.37 -9.63
N LEU A 110 4.12 -26.94 -8.85
CA LEU A 110 3.89 -26.03 -7.73
C LEU A 110 3.53 -24.62 -8.22
N PRO A 111 2.83 -23.79 -7.42
CA PRO A 111 2.67 -22.38 -7.73
C PRO A 111 4.03 -21.74 -8.02
N PRO A 112 4.16 -20.94 -9.09
CA PRO A 112 5.43 -20.33 -9.42
C PRO A 112 5.83 -19.26 -8.40
N VAL A 113 7.14 -19.02 -8.30
CA VAL A 113 7.74 -17.94 -7.52
C VAL A 113 8.38 -16.97 -8.50
N LEU A 114 8.09 -15.69 -8.33
CA LEU A 114 8.70 -14.61 -9.09
C LEU A 114 9.84 -14.00 -8.28
N THR A 115 11.02 -13.89 -8.88
CA THR A 115 12.21 -13.27 -8.29
C THR A 115 12.78 -12.21 -9.22
N ALA A 116 13.38 -11.17 -8.66
CA ALA A 116 14.11 -10.14 -9.40
C ALA A 116 15.61 -10.28 -9.17
N LEU A 117 16.38 -10.26 -10.23
CA LEU A 117 17.83 -10.40 -10.22
C LEU A 117 18.46 -9.17 -10.86
N PRO A 118 19.42 -8.48 -10.19
CA PRO A 118 20.08 -8.84 -8.94
C PRO A 118 19.23 -8.56 -7.69
N SER A 119 18.31 -7.60 -7.71
CA SER A 119 17.48 -7.18 -6.58
C SER A 119 16.10 -6.70 -7.07
N HIS A 120 15.14 -6.60 -6.16
CA HIS A 120 13.85 -5.95 -6.40
C HIS A 120 13.88 -4.46 -6.05
N GLU A 121 14.96 -3.97 -5.43
CA GLU A 121 15.26 -2.55 -5.25
C GLU A 121 16.42 -2.16 -6.17
N LEU A 122 16.19 -1.22 -7.08
CA LEU A 122 17.09 -0.87 -8.15
C LEU A 122 17.32 0.64 -8.22
N CYS A 123 18.50 1.03 -8.66
CA CYS A 123 18.71 2.38 -9.13
C CYS A 123 18.20 2.50 -10.57
N GLU A 124 17.66 3.65 -10.92
CA GLU A 124 17.26 3.95 -12.29
C GLU A 124 18.41 3.71 -13.27
N GLY A 125 18.08 3.18 -14.45
CA GLY A 125 19.06 2.78 -15.45
C GLY A 125 19.68 1.39 -15.23
N SER A 126 19.50 0.78 -14.06
CA SER A 126 20.03 -0.56 -13.78
C SER A 126 19.25 -1.65 -14.50
N PRO A 127 19.90 -2.71 -14.99
CA PRO A 127 19.23 -3.83 -15.59
C PRO A 127 18.60 -4.74 -14.51
N VAL A 128 17.42 -5.29 -14.81
CA VAL A 128 16.78 -6.30 -13.96
C VAL A 128 16.21 -7.44 -14.80
N THR A 129 16.31 -8.65 -14.28
CA THR A 129 15.70 -9.85 -14.87
C THR A 129 14.70 -10.41 -13.87
N LEU A 130 13.44 -10.39 -14.24
CA LEU A 130 12.37 -11.06 -13.50
C LEU A 130 12.35 -12.52 -13.92
N ARG A 131 12.54 -13.44 -12.97
CA ARG A 131 12.58 -14.88 -13.20
C ARG A 131 11.39 -15.56 -12.52
N CYS A 132 10.59 -16.29 -13.32
CA CYS A 132 9.45 -17.08 -12.88
C CYS A 132 9.84 -18.54 -12.76
N GLN A 133 9.92 -19.07 -11.56
CA GLN A 133 10.36 -20.43 -11.30
C GLN A 133 9.25 -21.28 -10.69
N THR A 134 9.13 -22.53 -11.13
CA THR A 134 8.26 -23.53 -10.54
C THR A 134 8.89 -24.91 -10.63
N LYS A 135 8.42 -25.83 -9.79
CA LYS A 135 8.87 -27.21 -9.78
C LYS A 135 7.78 -28.11 -10.34
N LEU A 136 8.07 -28.82 -11.43
CA LEU A 136 7.22 -29.85 -12.00
C LEU A 136 7.21 -31.09 -11.11
N HIS A 137 6.08 -31.81 -11.13
CA HIS A 137 6.04 -33.14 -10.54
C HIS A 137 7.05 -34.07 -11.24
N SER A 138 7.74 -34.92 -10.50
CA SER A 138 8.82 -35.78 -11.01
C SER A 138 8.41 -36.63 -12.21
N GLN A 139 7.19 -37.15 -12.20
CA GLN A 139 6.66 -37.98 -13.29
C GLN A 139 6.20 -37.16 -14.52
N LYS A 140 6.17 -35.87 -14.44
CA LYS A 140 5.80 -34.93 -15.51
C LYS A 140 6.96 -34.00 -15.90
N SER A 141 8.20 -34.41 -15.59
CA SER A 141 9.42 -33.60 -15.83
C SER A 141 9.63 -33.20 -17.30
N ALA A 142 9.09 -33.96 -18.24
CA ALA A 142 9.15 -33.66 -19.68
C ALA A 142 8.11 -32.63 -20.14
N LEU A 143 7.19 -32.20 -19.26
CA LEU A 143 6.17 -31.25 -19.61
C LEU A 143 6.77 -29.84 -19.81
N ARG A 144 6.41 -29.21 -20.94
CA ARG A 144 6.80 -27.84 -21.23
C ARG A 144 5.80 -26.88 -20.64
N LEU A 145 6.32 -25.90 -19.87
CA LEU A 145 5.52 -24.80 -19.33
C LEU A 145 5.73 -23.53 -20.15
N LEU A 146 4.67 -22.77 -20.27
CA LEU A 146 4.66 -21.42 -20.81
C LEU A 146 4.44 -20.42 -19.69
N PHE A 147 5.18 -19.31 -19.75
CA PHE A 147 5.18 -18.27 -18.74
C PHE A 147 4.59 -16.98 -19.30
N SER A 148 3.85 -16.28 -18.49
CA SER A 148 3.35 -14.93 -18.77
C SER A 148 3.73 -14.01 -17.62
N PHE A 149 4.11 -12.79 -17.93
CA PHE A 149 4.47 -11.76 -16.95
C PHE A 149 3.47 -10.61 -16.98
N HIS A 150 3.11 -10.14 -15.83
CA HIS A 150 2.11 -9.11 -15.64
C HIS A 150 2.59 -8.04 -14.65
N LYS A 151 2.17 -6.79 -14.88
CA LYS A 151 2.35 -5.67 -13.98
C LYS A 151 1.00 -4.98 -13.79
N GLU A 152 0.53 -4.82 -12.54
CA GLU A 152 -0.69 -4.07 -12.20
C GLU A 152 -1.90 -4.44 -13.08
N GLY A 153 -2.07 -5.75 -13.39
CA GLY A 153 -3.14 -6.24 -14.26
C GLY A 153 -2.85 -6.18 -15.77
N ARG A 154 -1.81 -5.46 -16.20
CA ARG A 154 -1.38 -5.39 -17.60
C ARG A 154 -0.44 -6.56 -17.94
N THR A 155 -0.66 -7.21 -19.09
CA THR A 155 0.23 -8.26 -19.58
C THR A 155 1.43 -7.65 -20.29
N LEU A 156 2.63 -7.92 -19.79
CA LEU A 156 3.90 -7.49 -20.40
C LEU A 156 4.42 -8.49 -21.41
N GLN A 157 4.37 -9.77 -21.06
CA GLN A 157 4.75 -10.88 -21.93
C GLN A 157 3.71 -11.99 -21.83
N ASN A 158 3.22 -12.45 -22.96
CA ASN A 158 2.22 -13.49 -23.00
C ASN A 158 2.86 -14.82 -23.48
N ARG A 159 2.51 -15.92 -22.79
CA ARG A 159 2.78 -17.32 -23.15
C ARG A 159 4.13 -17.58 -23.85
N SER A 160 5.22 -17.33 -23.16
CA SER A 160 6.59 -17.59 -23.62
C SER A 160 7.15 -18.84 -22.96
N SER A 161 7.95 -19.62 -23.69
CA SER A 161 8.75 -20.72 -23.11
C SER A 161 9.90 -20.22 -22.24
N ARG A 162 10.26 -18.94 -22.34
CA ARG A 162 11.30 -18.33 -21.51
C ARG A 162 10.73 -17.96 -20.15
N PRO A 163 11.29 -18.47 -19.05
CA PRO A 163 10.85 -18.15 -17.69
C PRO A 163 11.41 -16.81 -17.19
N GLU A 164 11.87 -15.94 -18.07
CA GLU A 164 12.53 -14.68 -17.74
C GLU A 164 11.99 -13.53 -18.59
N LEU A 165 11.79 -12.40 -17.91
CA LEU A 165 11.51 -11.09 -18.51
C LEU A 165 12.67 -10.16 -18.16
N ARG A 166 13.36 -9.62 -19.17
CA ARG A 166 14.47 -8.68 -18.99
C ARG A 166 14.03 -7.25 -19.21
N ILE A 167 14.39 -6.39 -18.27
CA ILE A 167 14.28 -4.92 -18.36
C ILE A 167 15.71 -4.41 -18.39
N PRO A 168 16.22 -3.96 -19.55
CA PRO A 168 17.64 -3.65 -19.71
C PRO A 168 18.08 -2.39 -18.95
N ALA A 169 17.18 -1.44 -18.76
CA ALA A 169 17.41 -0.21 -18.00
C ALA A 169 16.09 0.19 -17.33
N ALA A 170 16.00 -0.07 -16.03
CA ALA A 170 14.80 0.19 -15.26
C ALA A 170 14.55 1.70 -15.17
N LYS A 171 13.32 2.11 -15.38
CA LYS A 171 12.84 3.49 -15.24
C LYS A 171 11.90 3.57 -14.04
N GLU A 172 11.65 4.76 -13.53
CA GLU A 172 10.68 5.00 -12.47
C GLU A 172 9.30 4.39 -12.80
N GLY A 173 8.86 4.50 -14.06
CA GLY A 173 7.62 3.87 -14.55
C GLY A 173 7.62 2.33 -14.53
N ASP A 174 8.77 1.68 -14.34
CA ASP A 174 8.86 0.22 -14.17
C ASP A 174 8.64 -0.22 -12.72
N ALA A 175 8.66 0.68 -11.74
CA ALA A 175 8.28 0.38 -10.37
C ALA A 175 6.82 -0.08 -10.30
N GLY A 176 6.51 -0.99 -9.37
CA GLY A 176 5.16 -1.50 -9.17
C GLY A 176 5.08 -2.98 -8.87
N LEU A 177 3.86 -3.53 -8.87
CA LEU A 177 3.57 -4.92 -8.49
C LEU A 177 3.58 -5.84 -9.71
N TYR A 178 4.49 -6.79 -9.69
CA TYR A 178 4.66 -7.80 -10.74
C TYR A 178 4.22 -9.17 -10.26
N TRP A 179 3.73 -9.98 -11.17
CA TRP A 179 3.47 -11.40 -10.95
C TRP A 179 3.63 -12.16 -12.24
N CYS A 180 3.91 -13.46 -12.11
CA CYS A 180 3.98 -14.35 -13.25
C CYS A 180 2.94 -15.45 -13.17
N LYS A 181 2.61 -16.01 -14.32
CA LYS A 181 1.72 -17.16 -14.46
C LYS A 181 2.43 -18.24 -15.27
N ALA A 182 2.35 -19.47 -14.77
CA ALA A 182 2.81 -20.66 -15.47
C ALA A 182 1.62 -21.51 -15.90
N SER A 183 1.70 -22.10 -17.10
CA SER A 183 0.69 -23.02 -17.64
C SER A 183 1.34 -23.98 -18.63
N PRO A 184 0.87 -25.24 -18.76
CA PRO A 184 1.26 -26.10 -19.86
C PRO A 184 0.74 -25.56 -21.21
N GLU A 185 1.24 -26.08 -22.31
CA GLU A 185 0.78 -25.72 -23.65
C GLU A 185 -0.72 -25.90 -23.83
N SER A 186 -1.30 -26.94 -23.21
CA SER A 186 -2.76 -27.19 -23.23
C SER A 186 -3.57 -26.08 -22.56
N GLY A 187 -2.98 -25.29 -21.65
CA GLY A 187 -3.64 -24.20 -20.95
C GLY A 187 -4.66 -24.60 -19.90
N GLN A 188 -4.88 -25.91 -19.67
CA GLN A 188 -5.91 -26.43 -18.78
C GLN A 188 -5.62 -26.12 -17.29
N VAL A 189 -4.35 -26.09 -16.91
CA VAL A 189 -3.92 -25.76 -15.55
C VAL A 189 -3.13 -24.47 -15.59
N GLN A 190 -3.49 -23.50 -14.74
CA GLN A 190 -2.80 -22.23 -14.65
C GLN A 190 -2.56 -21.90 -13.18
N LYS A 191 -1.31 -21.61 -12.82
CA LYS A 191 -0.94 -21.18 -11.48
C LYS A 191 -0.21 -19.84 -11.55
N ARG A 192 -0.51 -18.99 -10.56
CA ARG A 192 0.01 -17.63 -10.46
C ARG A 192 0.98 -17.54 -9.28
N SER A 193 2.02 -16.73 -9.42
CA SER A 193 2.93 -16.37 -8.31
C SER A 193 2.26 -15.37 -7.34
N PRO A 194 2.77 -15.30 -6.11
CA PRO A 194 2.60 -14.08 -5.31
C PRO A 194 3.07 -12.84 -6.07
N GLN A 195 2.62 -11.67 -5.64
CA GLN A 195 3.09 -10.40 -6.19
C GLN A 195 4.48 -10.08 -5.65
N LEU A 196 5.33 -9.53 -6.51
CA LEU A 196 6.64 -8.98 -6.21
C LEU A 196 6.59 -7.48 -6.46
N GLU A 197 6.89 -6.67 -5.45
CA GLU A 197 7.06 -5.23 -5.60
C GLU A 197 8.46 -4.94 -6.12
N LEU A 198 8.53 -4.31 -7.30
CA LEU A 198 9.77 -3.79 -7.87
C LEU A 198 9.84 -2.29 -7.55
N ARG A 199 10.92 -1.86 -6.91
CA ARG A 199 11.19 -0.47 -6.57
C ARG A 199 12.34 0.05 -7.40
N VAL A 200 12.13 1.20 -8.05
CA VAL A 200 13.15 1.88 -8.84
C VAL A 200 13.39 3.25 -8.21
N TRP A 201 14.63 3.48 -7.77
CA TRP A 201 15.06 4.69 -7.12
C TRP A 201 15.67 5.63 -8.16
N ALA A 202 15.05 6.78 -8.39
CA ALA A 202 15.61 7.84 -9.22
C ALA A 202 16.63 8.65 -8.44
N PRO A 203 17.77 9.04 -9.05
CA PRO A 203 18.71 9.96 -8.45
C PRO A 203 18.07 11.33 -8.24
N VAL A 204 18.54 12.08 -7.25
CA VAL A 204 18.13 13.47 -7.06
C VAL A 204 18.73 14.34 -8.16
N SER A 205 17.92 15.26 -8.69
CA SER A 205 18.43 16.32 -9.56
C SER A 205 19.15 17.37 -8.70
N ARG A 206 19.99 18.16 -9.35
CA ARG A 206 20.62 19.31 -8.70
C ARG A 206 19.53 20.20 -8.06
N PRO A 207 19.62 20.51 -6.76
CA PRO A 207 18.63 21.32 -6.09
C PRO A 207 18.73 22.78 -6.53
N LEU A 208 17.58 23.44 -6.56
CA LEU A 208 17.45 24.88 -6.69
C LEU A 208 17.30 25.49 -5.30
N LEU A 209 18.25 26.34 -4.91
CA LEU A 209 18.13 27.14 -3.71
C LEU A 209 17.54 28.50 -4.08
N THR A 210 16.54 28.94 -3.35
CA THR A 210 15.95 30.26 -3.45
C THR A 210 16.03 30.95 -2.10
N LEU A 211 16.51 32.17 -2.08
CA LEU A 211 16.73 32.98 -0.91
C LEU A 211 15.77 34.18 -0.97
N ARG A 212 15.01 34.40 0.10
CA ARG A 212 13.98 35.47 0.17
C ARG A 212 13.98 36.13 1.53
N PRO A 213 14.10 37.47 1.58
CA PRO A 213 14.61 38.37 0.55
C PRO A 213 16.14 38.27 0.40
N THR A 214 16.73 38.89 -0.62
CA THR A 214 18.18 38.79 -0.94
C THR A 214 19.03 39.85 -0.26
N SER A 215 18.42 40.92 0.25
CA SER A 215 19.10 42.01 0.96
C SER A 215 18.27 42.36 2.21
N LEU A 216 18.93 42.40 3.35
CA LEU A 216 18.32 42.45 4.66
C LEU A 216 19.10 43.28 5.64
N ALA A 217 18.37 43.82 6.64
CA ALA A 217 18.97 44.43 7.83
C ALA A 217 19.04 43.35 8.97
N VAL A 218 19.89 43.63 9.93
CA VAL A 218 19.93 42.85 11.18
C VAL A 218 18.56 42.92 11.87
N GLY A 219 17.97 41.76 12.16
CA GLY A 219 16.65 41.58 12.73
C GLY A 219 15.57 41.09 11.80
N ASP A 220 15.85 41.08 10.47
CA ASP A 220 14.90 40.58 9.46
C ASP A 220 14.89 39.04 9.39
N GLU A 221 13.82 38.51 8.85
CA GLU A 221 13.65 37.05 8.66
C GLU A 221 13.98 36.65 7.22
N VAL A 222 14.73 35.56 7.08
CA VAL A 222 15.13 34.94 5.80
C VAL A 222 14.52 33.59 5.67
N GLU A 223 14.00 33.28 4.50
CA GLU A 223 13.60 31.96 4.10
C GLU A 223 14.55 31.42 3.03
N LEU A 224 15.19 30.30 3.34
CA LEU A 224 15.91 29.46 2.38
C LEU A 224 14.97 28.38 1.91
N LEU A 225 14.61 28.34 0.62
CA LEU A 225 13.82 27.29 0.00
C LEU A 225 14.72 26.47 -0.91
N CYS A 226 14.82 25.16 -0.61
CA CYS A 226 15.59 24.20 -1.40
C CYS A 226 14.65 23.17 -2.03
N GLU A 227 14.70 23.04 -3.36
CA GLU A 227 13.80 22.16 -4.10
C GLU A 227 14.58 21.36 -5.16
N VAL A 228 14.28 20.06 -5.27
CA VAL A 228 14.72 19.21 -6.36
C VAL A 228 13.56 18.97 -7.32
N GLN A 229 13.84 19.02 -8.62
CA GLN A 229 12.83 18.72 -9.65
C GLN A 229 12.60 17.23 -9.81
N ARG A 230 13.57 16.39 -9.37
CA ARG A 230 13.53 14.94 -9.51
C ARG A 230 14.31 14.26 -8.39
N GLY A 231 13.83 13.09 -7.99
CA GLY A 231 14.47 12.23 -7.00
C GLY A 231 13.43 11.40 -6.26
N SER A 232 13.75 10.12 -6.05
CA SER A 232 12.86 9.26 -5.25
C SER A 232 12.96 9.59 -3.77
N PRO A 233 11.83 9.77 -3.06
CA PRO A 233 11.82 10.01 -1.62
C PRO A 233 12.25 8.75 -0.84
N PRO A 234 12.71 8.90 0.43
CA PRO A 234 12.87 10.14 1.15
C PRO A 234 14.06 10.96 0.66
N ILE A 235 13.93 12.30 0.67
CA ILE A 235 15.00 13.21 0.31
C ILE A 235 15.50 13.90 1.59
N LEU A 236 16.82 13.88 1.81
CA LEU A 236 17.49 14.58 2.87
C LEU A 236 18.07 15.87 2.32
N TYR A 237 17.68 16.98 2.90
CA TYR A 237 18.22 18.31 2.60
C TYR A 237 19.15 18.77 3.72
N SER A 238 20.28 19.37 3.34
CA SER A 238 21.22 20.02 4.25
C SER A 238 21.47 21.44 3.79
N PHE A 239 21.18 22.42 4.62
CA PHE A 239 21.47 23.84 4.36
C PHE A 239 22.83 24.20 4.90
N HIS A 240 23.61 24.97 4.12
CA HIS A 240 24.96 25.35 4.45
C HIS A 240 25.15 26.86 4.33
N LEU A 241 25.96 27.42 5.22
CA LEU A 241 26.51 28.77 5.14
C LEU A 241 28.03 28.70 5.04
N ASN A 242 28.61 29.21 3.98
CA ASN A 242 30.06 29.21 3.73
C ASN A 242 30.69 27.78 3.83
N GLY A 243 29.88 26.72 3.61
CA GLY A 243 30.27 25.32 3.71
C GLY A 243 29.95 24.63 5.03
N ASP A 244 29.60 25.38 6.07
CA ASP A 244 29.19 24.82 7.37
C ASP A 244 27.71 24.49 7.37
N ILE A 245 27.35 23.36 8.02
CA ILE A 245 25.97 22.88 8.09
C ILE A 245 25.16 23.75 9.04
N LEU A 246 24.11 24.39 8.55
CA LEU A 246 23.15 25.13 9.35
C LEU A 246 22.04 24.25 9.87
N ARG A 247 21.41 23.47 8.99
CA ARG A 247 20.23 22.68 9.32
C ARG A 247 20.06 21.51 8.37
N ASN A 248 19.55 20.40 8.91
CA ASN A 248 19.13 19.24 8.13
C ASN A 248 17.59 19.12 8.16
N HIS A 249 17.03 18.71 7.03
CA HIS A 249 15.58 18.45 6.89
C HIS A 249 15.37 17.17 6.11
N VAL A 250 14.42 16.34 6.54
CA VAL A 250 14.03 15.12 5.80
C VAL A 250 12.65 15.35 5.22
N ALA A 251 12.52 15.14 3.91
CA ALA A 251 11.25 15.13 3.19
C ALA A 251 10.85 13.66 2.88
N PRO A 252 10.03 12.99 3.73
CA PRO A 252 9.74 11.57 3.61
C PRO A 252 8.98 11.21 2.33
N HIS A 253 8.18 12.16 1.85
CA HIS A 253 7.35 11.99 0.64
C HIS A 253 7.86 12.79 -0.56
N GLY A 254 9.05 13.37 -0.45
CA GLY A 254 9.56 14.33 -1.42
C GLY A 254 9.00 15.73 -1.19
N GLY A 255 9.27 16.64 -2.14
CA GLY A 255 8.88 18.05 -2.04
C GLY A 255 10.03 18.93 -1.55
N PRO A 256 9.80 20.25 -1.49
CA PRO A 256 10.80 21.23 -1.07
C PRO A 256 11.05 21.18 0.44
N ALA A 257 12.20 21.68 0.86
CA ALA A 257 12.52 21.96 2.24
C ALA A 257 12.73 23.46 2.44
N SER A 258 12.24 23.99 3.54
CA SER A 258 12.52 25.38 3.92
C SER A 258 13.26 25.48 5.25
N CYS A 259 14.11 26.49 5.34
CA CYS A 259 14.82 26.87 6.54
C CYS A 259 14.57 28.35 6.79
N LEU A 260 13.81 28.65 7.86
CA LEU A 260 13.53 30.01 8.29
C LEU A 260 14.47 30.37 9.43
N PHE A 261 15.13 31.52 9.35
CA PHE A 261 15.95 32.05 10.44
C PHE A 261 15.95 33.58 10.43
N ARG A 262 16.32 34.18 11.56
CA ARG A 262 16.43 35.62 11.71
C ARG A 262 17.90 36.03 11.63
N VAL A 263 18.21 37.05 10.83
CA VAL A 263 19.56 37.64 10.75
C VAL A 263 19.89 38.29 12.09
N MET A 264 20.91 37.79 12.77
CA MET A 264 21.31 38.27 14.10
C MET A 264 22.53 39.22 14.01
N SER A 265 23.35 39.07 13.00
CA SER A 265 24.57 39.85 12.81
C SER A 265 25.04 39.83 11.35
N GLU A 266 26.03 40.65 11.04
CA GLU A 266 26.70 40.65 9.72
C GLU A 266 27.40 39.33 9.40
N GLN A 267 27.66 38.48 10.40
CA GLN A 267 28.23 37.15 10.22
C GLN A 267 27.28 36.18 9.53
N ASP A 268 25.99 36.52 9.51
CA ASP A 268 24.96 35.76 8.78
C ASP A 268 24.97 36.08 7.29
N ALA A 269 25.74 37.11 6.85
CA ALA A 269 26.04 37.34 5.44
C ALA A 269 26.99 36.29 4.90
N GLY A 270 26.79 35.87 3.66
CA GLY A 270 27.66 34.87 3.05
C GLY A 270 27.01 34.09 1.94
N ASN A 271 27.69 32.99 1.55
CA ASN A 271 27.24 32.10 0.50
C ASN A 271 26.45 30.96 1.10
N TYR A 272 25.17 30.93 0.80
CA TYR A 272 24.27 29.82 1.18
C TYR A 272 24.19 28.80 0.07
N SER A 273 24.20 27.54 0.44
CA SER A 273 23.95 26.42 -0.48
C SER A 273 23.10 25.37 0.18
N CYS A 274 22.47 24.52 -0.60
CA CYS A 274 21.78 23.35 -0.09
C CYS A 274 22.27 22.09 -0.80
N GLU A 275 22.42 21.01 -0.05
CA GLU A 275 22.67 19.66 -0.54
C GLU A 275 21.37 18.88 -0.45
N ALA A 276 20.98 18.19 -1.52
CA ALA A 276 19.86 17.23 -1.53
C ALA A 276 20.40 15.83 -1.77
N GLY A 277 19.98 14.87 -1.00
CA GLY A 277 20.43 13.50 -1.13
C GLY A 277 19.33 12.47 -0.90
N ASN A 278 19.43 11.35 -1.59
CA ASN A 278 18.65 10.16 -1.33
C ASN A 278 19.55 8.91 -1.27
N ARG A 279 18.98 7.71 -1.35
CA ARG A 279 19.76 6.45 -1.35
C ARG A 279 20.69 6.30 -2.56
N VAL A 280 20.45 7.03 -3.67
CA VAL A 280 21.13 6.84 -4.95
C VAL A 280 22.21 7.86 -5.18
N SER A 281 21.91 9.13 -4.90
CA SER A 281 22.81 10.24 -5.21
C SER A 281 22.69 11.39 -4.21
N ARG A 282 23.66 12.30 -4.28
CA ARG A 282 23.67 13.59 -3.61
C ARG A 282 24.09 14.64 -4.60
N GLU A 283 23.43 15.79 -4.55
CA GLU A 283 23.68 16.95 -5.41
C GLU A 283 23.61 18.22 -4.58
N THR A 284 24.45 19.19 -4.93
CA THR A 284 24.53 20.48 -4.25
C THR A 284 24.06 21.59 -5.19
N SER A 285 23.33 22.57 -4.66
CA SER A 285 22.87 23.73 -5.41
C SER A 285 24.03 24.64 -5.83
N GLU A 286 23.79 25.56 -6.77
CA GLU A 286 24.61 26.76 -6.88
C GLU A 286 24.49 27.57 -5.57
N PRO A 287 25.57 28.23 -5.16
CA PRO A 287 25.50 29.09 -3.97
C PRO A 287 24.76 30.40 -4.28
N GLU A 288 23.92 30.81 -3.33
CA GLU A 288 23.22 32.09 -3.33
C GLU A 288 23.82 32.98 -2.25
N THR A 289 24.10 34.26 -2.57
CA THR A 289 24.72 35.19 -1.64
C THR A 289 23.69 36.05 -0.94
N LEU A 290 23.72 36.03 0.39
CA LEU A 290 22.96 36.95 1.24
C LEU A 290 23.83 38.14 1.61
N SER A 291 23.39 39.36 1.29
CA SER A 291 24.00 40.60 1.78
C SER A 291 23.17 41.13 2.98
N VAL A 292 23.86 41.51 4.04
CA VAL A 292 23.27 42.19 5.17
C VAL A 292 23.67 43.66 5.06
N ASP A 293 22.69 44.52 4.85
CA ASP A 293 22.92 45.95 4.78
C ASP A 293 23.25 46.47 6.16
N ASP A 294 24.43 47.07 6.31
CA ASP A 294 24.77 47.81 7.53
C ASP A 294 23.81 49.02 7.61
N PRO A 295 23.15 49.24 8.74
CA PRO A 295 22.38 50.46 8.92
C PRO A 295 23.33 51.63 8.74
N GLN A 296 23.32 52.24 7.53
CA GLN A 296 24.06 53.45 7.28
C GLN A 296 23.72 54.41 8.39
N VAL A 297 24.65 54.62 9.31
CA VAL A 297 24.61 55.73 10.23
C VAL A 297 24.56 56.95 9.35
N LEU A 298 23.37 57.48 9.11
CA LEU A 298 23.24 58.78 8.45
C LEU A 298 24.16 59.71 9.20
N PRO A 299 25.16 60.33 8.54
CA PRO A 299 26.01 61.32 9.24
C PRO A 299 25.07 62.32 9.85
N ALA A 300 25.17 62.48 11.17
CA ALA A 300 24.39 63.49 11.90
C ALA A 300 24.52 64.82 11.16
N PRO A 301 23.43 65.52 10.81
CA PRO A 301 23.51 66.75 10.12
C PRO A 301 24.40 67.69 10.95
N THR A 302 25.60 68.01 10.47
CA THR A 302 26.46 69.04 11.04
C THR A 302 25.61 70.29 11.10
N SER A 303 25.22 70.68 12.30
CA SER A 303 24.46 71.90 12.56
C SER A 303 25.28 73.11 12.12
N SER A 304 25.13 73.52 10.87
CA SER A 304 25.53 74.84 10.45
C SER A 304 24.52 75.82 10.99
N ASN A 305 24.85 76.40 12.13
CA ASN A 305 24.11 77.46 12.83
C ASN A 305 24.06 78.76 12.03
N TRP A 306 23.43 78.84 10.87
CA TRP A 306 23.36 80.10 10.16
C TRP A 306 21.92 80.48 9.70
N LEU A 307 20.86 79.86 10.11
CA LEU A 307 19.48 80.17 9.74
C LEU A 307 18.51 80.42 10.93
N VAL A 308 19.00 81.00 12.01
CA VAL A 308 18.13 81.28 13.19
C VAL A 308 17.80 82.75 13.39
N PRO A 309 17.81 83.70 12.45
CA PRO A 309 17.20 84.97 12.83
C PRO A 309 15.79 85.26 12.25
N TRP A 310 15.14 84.34 11.49
CA TRP A 310 13.86 84.64 10.80
C TRP A 310 12.61 83.97 11.37
N LEU A 311 12.77 83.08 12.31
CA LEU A 311 11.65 82.31 12.88
C LEU A 311 10.64 83.12 13.78
N PRO A 312 10.99 84.15 14.51
CA PRO A 312 10.02 84.86 15.31
C PRO A 312 9.03 85.74 14.50
N ALA A 313 9.45 86.21 13.29
CA ALA A 313 8.56 87.12 12.51
C ALA A 313 7.47 86.35 11.74
N SER A 314 7.71 85.12 11.32
CA SER A 314 6.72 84.29 10.61
C SER A 314 5.66 83.72 11.52
N LEU A 315 6.02 83.40 12.76
CA LEU A 315 5.05 82.84 13.74
C LEU A 315 4.10 83.98 14.21
N LEU A 316 4.56 85.21 14.38
CA LEU A 316 3.70 86.35 14.71
C LEU A 316 2.74 86.67 13.56
N ALA A 317 3.16 86.61 12.32
CA ALA A 317 2.29 86.82 11.16
C ALA A 317 1.19 85.78 11.05
N MET A 318 1.52 84.52 11.30
CA MET A 318 0.57 83.38 11.26
C MET A 318 -0.46 83.50 12.42
N MET A 319 -0.03 83.89 13.59
CA MET A 319 -0.95 84.16 14.75
C MET A 319 -1.95 85.23 14.48
N VAL A 320 -1.52 86.35 13.84
CA VAL A 320 -2.42 87.48 13.49
C VAL A 320 -3.43 87.08 12.42
N ILE A 321 -2.99 86.29 11.40
CA ILE A 321 -3.90 85.78 10.36
C ILE A 321 -4.89 84.78 10.96
N ALA A 322 -4.47 83.89 11.87
CA ALA A 322 -5.35 82.97 12.55
C ALA A 322 -6.38 83.63 13.42
N ALA A 323 -6.00 84.69 14.13
CA ALA A 323 -6.92 85.47 14.93
C ALA A 323 -7.97 86.22 14.08
N ALA A 324 -7.55 86.75 12.91
CA ALA A 324 -8.47 87.42 11.98
C ALA A 324 -9.46 86.43 11.33
N LEU A 325 -9.01 85.24 11.02
CA LEU A 325 -9.86 84.13 10.45
C LEU A 325 -10.83 83.55 11.49
N LEU A 326 -10.46 83.50 12.78
CA LEU A 326 -11.34 83.06 13.86
C LEU A 326 -12.39 84.09 14.19
N GLY A 327 -12.14 85.38 13.93
CA GLY A 327 -13.13 86.46 14.08
C GLY A 327 -14.15 86.57 12.95
N TYR A 328 -13.71 86.15 11.75
CA TYR A 328 -14.58 86.17 10.56
C TYR A 328 -15.52 84.98 10.42
N PHE A 329 -15.14 83.80 10.94
CA PHE A 329 -15.93 82.57 10.89
C PHE A 329 -16.60 82.27 12.24
N ARG A 330 -17.41 83.15 12.79
CA ARG A 330 -18.32 82.83 13.91
C ARG A 330 -19.65 82.33 13.35
N PRO A 331 -19.91 80.98 13.36
CA PRO A 331 -21.21 80.51 12.95
C PRO A 331 -22.21 80.64 14.09
N TRP A 332 -23.34 81.14 13.75
CA TRP A 332 -24.55 81.15 14.59
C TRP A 332 -24.96 79.73 14.90
N ARG A 333 -25.05 79.40 16.18
CA ARG A 333 -25.66 78.15 16.65
C ARG A 333 -27.13 78.10 16.28
N LYS A 334 -27.54 77.04 15.56
CA LYS A 334 -28.88 76.49 15.62
C LYS A 334 -28.79 74.99 16.00
N ASN A 335 -29.48 74.66 17.14
CA ASN A 335 -29.63 73.31 17.67
C ASN A 335 -30.58 72.55 16.78
N GLY A 336 -30.15 71.30 16.39
CA GLY A 336 -30.99 70.28 15.80
C GLY A 336 -30.46 68.90 16.20
N PRO A 337 -31.33 67.90 16.47
CA PRO A 337 -30.96 66.66 17.13
C PRO A 337 -30.24 65.72 16.21
N LEU A 338 -29.32 64.95 16.79
CA LEU A 338 -28.50 63.95 16.18
C LEU A 338 -29.29 62.68 15.76
N PRO A 339 -29.06 62.09 14.55
CA PRO A 339 -29.47 60.71 14.23
C PRO A 339 -28.45 59.73 14.69
N PRO A 340 -28.86 58.46 14.94
CA PRO A 340 -28.00 57.43 15.51
C PRO A 340 -26.95 56.90 14.51
N ARG A 341 -25.78 56.66 15.05
CA ARG A 341 -24.60 56.16 14.36
C ARG A 341 -24.72 54.66 14.13
N ASN A 342 -24.82 54.21 12.89
CA ASN A 342 -24.61 52.83 12.52
C ASN A 342 -23.09 52.55 12.44
N LEU A 343 -22.63 51.62 13.24
CA LEU A 343 -21.29 51.04 13.09
C LEU A 343 -21.28 50.09 11.91
N PRO A 344 -20.23 50.09 11.09
CA PRO A 344 -20.02 49.06 10.10
C PRO A 344 -19.48 47.77 10.76
N SER A 345 -20.11 46.68 10.40
CA SER A 345 -19.71 45.34 10.79
C SER A 345 -18.35 44.98 10.22
N ALA A 346 -17.50 44.36 11.03
CA ALA A 346 -16.22 43.77 10.64
C ALA A 346 -16.40 42.60 9.69
N PRO A 347 -15.45 42.33 8.79
CA PRO A 347 -15.50 41.15 7.91
C PRO A 347 -15.25 39.87 8.71
N SER A 348 -16.06 38.84 8.41
CA SER A 348 -15.94 37.51 8.97
C SER A 348 -14.64 36.86 8.52
N GLU A 349 -13.81 36.44 9.46
CA GLU A 349 -12.67 35.57 9.27
C GLU A 349 -13.14 34.19 8.79
N GLU A 350 -12.66 33.75 7.63
CA GLU A 350 -12.68 32.34 7.20
C GLU A 350 -11.74 31.56 8.09
N GLN A 351 -12.31 30.70 8.94
CA GLN A 351 -11.52 29.76 9.74
C GLN A 351 -11.20 28.52 8.92
N HIS A 352 -9.94 28.35 8.58
CA HIS A 352 -9.39 27.08 8.09
C HIS A 352 -9.34 26.05 9.23
N PRO A 353 -9.60 24.75 8.97
CA PRO A 353 -9.53 23.73 10.01
C PRO A 353 -8.09 23.58 10.52
N LEU A 354 -7.89 23.82 11.80
CA LEU A 354 -6.64 23.55 12.50
C LEU A 354 -6.57 22.05 12.83
N TYR A 355 -5.55 21.38 12.34
CA TYR A 355 -5.20 20.04 12.78
C TYR A 355 -4.30 20.12 14.02
N VAL A 356 -4.78 19.64 15.14
CA VAL A 356 -3.97 19.51 16.35
C VAL A 356 -3.63 18.03 16.56
N ASN A 357 -2.35 17.70 16.47
CA ASN A 357 -1.86 16.37 16.85
C ASN A 357 -1.60 16.36 18.36
N VAL A 358 -2.39 15.62 19.10
CA VAL A 358 -2.19 15.42 20.53
C VAL A 358 -1.41 14.12 20.74
N TYR A 359 -0.20 14.21 21.27
CA TYR A 359 0.61 13.07 21.67
C TYR A 359 0.34 12.75 23.14
N HIS A 360 -0.28 11.62 23.40
CA HIS A 360 -0.33 11.04 24.74
C HIS A 360 0.75 9.96 24.84
N GLN A 361 1.72 10.18 25.73
CA GLN A 361 2.75 9.21 26.06
C GLN A 361 2.22 8.36 27.22
N ASN A 362 1.99 7.08 26.98
CA ASN A 362 1.65 6.11 28.01
C ASN A 362 2.92 5.33 28.38
N GLU A 363 3.10 5.01 29.66
CA GLU A 363 4.32 4.43 30.25
C GLU A 363 4.71 3.02 29.75
N ASN A 364 4.02 2.45 28.76
CA ASN A 364 4.34 1.15 28.17
C ASN A 364 4.58 1.29 26.67
N ASN A 365 5.69 1.82 26.28
CA ASN A 365 6.44 1.77 25.00
C ASN A 365 5.72 1.25 23.72
N GLU A 366 4.40 1.45 23.56
CA GLU A 366 3.68 1.26 22.30
C GLU A 366 2.95 2.55 21.95
N ALA A 367 3.44 3.24 20.92
CA ALA A 367 2.81 4.45 20.39
C ALA A 367 1.60 4.06 19.57
N VAL A 368 0.40 4.30 20.09
CA VAL A 368 -0.85 4.19 19.34
C VAL A 368 -1.25 5.59 18.87
N ILE A 369 -1.30 5.79 17.56
CA ILE A 369 -1.69 7.06 16.95
C ILE A 369 -3.19 7.02 16.65
N TYR A 370 -3.96 7.88 17.29
CA TYR A 370 -5.37 8.10 16.98
C TYR A 370 -5.54 9.45 16.26
N SER A 371 -6.28 9.48 15.17
CA SER A 371 -6.74 10.71 14.54
C SER A 371 -8.23 10.90 14.88
N GLU A 372 -8.58 11.97 15.59
CA GLU A 372 -9.95 12.35 15.88
C GLU A 372 -10.43 13.36 14.84
N ILE A 373 -11.53 13.05 14.16
CA ILE A 373 -12.13 13.92 13.15
C ILE A 373 -13.32 14.63 13.82
N HIS A 374 -13.18 15.92 14.12
CA HIS A 374 -14.29 16.76 14.52
C HIS A 374 -14.98 17.35 13.28
N THR A 375 -16.22 16.96 13.04
CA THR A 375 -17.07 17.58 12.01
C THR A 375 -17.78 18.76 12.63
N ILE A 376 -17.44 19.98 12.21
CA ILE A 376 -18.17 21.20 12.60
C ILE A 376 -19.29 21.39 11.58
N THR A 377 -20.54 21.28 12.04
CA THR A 377 -21.72 21.60 11.25
C THR A 377 -21.89 23.12 11.22
N ILE A 378 -21.76 23.71 10.03
CA ILE A 378 -22.03 25.13 9.81
C ILE A 378 -23.54 25.28 9.57
N PRO A 379 -24.25 26.15 10.31
CA PRO A 379 -25.65 26.45 10.02
C PRO A 379 -25.72 27.28 8.73
N ARG A 380 -26.45 26.77 7.74
CA ARG A 380 -26.80 27.53 6.54
C ARG A 380 -27.90 28.50 6.84
N GLU A 381 -27.67 29.75 6.60
CA GLU A 381 -28.64 30.83 6.68
C GLU A 381 -29.73 30.68 5.62
N HIS A 382 -30.97 30.87 6.04
CA HIS A 382 -32.19 30.73 5.27
C HIS A 382 -32.33 31.75 4.16
N GLU A 383 -32.50 31.31 2.94
CA GLU A 383 -33.20 32.01 1.88
C GLU A 383 -34.49 31.26 1.54
N ALA A 384 -35.61 31.99 1.65
CA ALA A 384 -36.94 31.44 1.60
C ALA A 384 -37.44 31.16 0.18
N ARG A 385 -37.98 29.96 -0.10
CA ARG A 385 -39.23 29.60 -0.83
C ARG A 385 -39.14 28.29 -1.56
N PRO A 386 -40.29 27.64 -1.90
CA PRO A 386 -41.42 27.15 -1.10
C PRO A 386 -41.57 25.62 -1.19
N ALA A 387 -42.47 25.05 -0.40
CA ALA A 387 -42.79 23.66 -0.10
C ALA A 387 -42.93 22.71 -1.28
N GLN A 388 -42.37 21.49 -1.09
CA GLN A 388 -42.96 20.15 -1.30
C GLN A 388 -41.96 19.02 -0.93
N PRO A 389 -42.33 17.73 -0.84
CA PRO A 389 -42.63 17.05 0.43
C PRO A 389 -41.53 16.12 0.93
N ALA A 390 -41.70 15.61 2.13
CA ALA A 390 -40.86 14.73 2.92
C ALA A 390 -40.11 13.64 2.16
N GLN A 391 -38.78 13.63 2.26
CA GLN A 391 -37.97 12.43 2.08
C GLN A 391 -37.10 12.21 3.32
N GLN A 392 -37.14 10.98 3.76
CA GLN A 392 -36.49 10.39 4.91
C GLN A 392 -35.02 10.82 5.04
N GLU A 393 -34.73 11.35 6.21
CA GLU A 393 -33.40 11.51 6.76
C GLU A 393 -32.75 10.13 6.90
N LYS A 394 -31.72 9.83 6.10
CA LYS A 394 -30.88 8.66 6.29
C LYS A 394 -29.83 9.02 7.34
N ASP A 395 -30.02 8.46 8.52
CA ASP A 395 -28.99 8.35 9.55
C ASP A 395 -27.76 7.67 8.95
N ILE A 396 -26.66 8.42 8.84
CA ILE A 396 -25.34 7.88 8.50
C ILE A 396 -24.75 7.37 9.80
N SER A 397 -24.96 6.07 10.07
CA SER A 397 -24.26 5.37 11.13
C SER A 397 -22.81 5.09 10.70
N VAL A 398 -21.87 5.66 11.45
CA VAL A 398 -20.44 5.36 11.28
C VAL A 398 -20.15 4.02 11.93
N ILE A 399 -19.74 3.04 11.14
CA ILE A 399 -19.35 1.71 11.63
C ILE A 399 -17.85 1.73 11.93
N TYR A 400 -17.47 1.52 13.19
CA TYR A 400 -16.08 1.32 13.60
C TYR A 400 -15.73 -0.16 13.45
N ALA A 401 -14.67 -0.47 12.71
CA ALA A 401 -14.08 -1.79 12.66
C ALA A 401 -12.84 -1.83 13.57
N GLU A 402 -12.91 -2.62 14.64
CA GLU A 402 -11.76 -2.92 15.50
C GLU A 402 -10.89 -3.98 14.83
N VAL A 403 -9.66 -3.61 14.45
CA VAL A 403 -8.67 -4.56 13.93
C VAL A 403 -7.92 -5.19 15.10
N LYS A 404 -8.27 -6.42 15.46
CA LYS A 404 -7.49 -7.22 16.43
C LYS A 404 -6.28 -7.82 15.73
N HIS A 405 -5.09 -7.41 16.13
CA HIS A 405 -3.86 -8.12 15.79
C HIS A 405 -3.78 -9.43 16.59
N PRO A 406 -3.37 -10.55 15.97
CA PRO A 406 -3.16 -11.80 16.70
C PRO A 406 -1.99 -11.64 17.68
N GLN A 407 -2.27 -11.84 18.96
CA GLN A 407 -1.24 -11.92 20.00
C GLN A 407 -0.38 -13.15 19.75
N LEU A 408 0.93 -12.96 19.58
CA LEU A 408 1.91 -14.04 19.74
C LEU A 408 1.88 -14.48 21.20
N SER A 409 1.39 -15.70 21.46
CA SER A 409 1.47 -16.33 22.76
C SER A 409 2.95 -16.62 23.08
N LYS A 410 3.51 -15.93 24.06
CA LYS A 410 4.71 -16.33 24.74
C LYS A 410 4.33 -17.40 25.76
N ASP A 411 4.63 -18.65 25.48
CA ASP A 411 4.69 -19.68 26.50
C ASP A 411 6.04 -19.58 27.22
N PRO A 412 6.06 -19.46 28.54
CA PRO A 412 7.28 -19.62 29.31
C PRO A 412 7.40 -21.07 29.82
N ASP A 413 8.63 -21.54 29.80
CA ASP A 413 9.16 -22.69 30.59
C ASP A 413 8.79 -24.13 30.14
N LYS A 414 9.77 -24.74 29.52
CA LYS A 414 10.26 -26.06 30.00
C LYS A 414 11.74 -26.20 29.70
N GLY A 415 12.56 -25.94 30.70
CA GLY A 415 13.93 -26.39 30.74
C GLY A 415 13.96 -27.92 30.77
N LEU A 416 14.81 -28.49 29.94
CA LEU A 416 15.44 -29.79 30.23
C LEU A 416 16.81 -29.89 29.59
N ASN A 417 17.75 -29.82 30.45
CA ASN A 417 19.12 -30.36 30.44
C ASN A 417 19.25 -31.59 29.51
N ARG A 418 20.20 -31.56 28.56
CA ARG A 418 21.02 -32.76 28.25
C ARG A 418 22.41 -32.38 27.74
N ARG A 419 23.34 -32.85 28.53
CA ARG A 419 24.78 -32.86 28.35
C ARG A 419 25.21 -33.53 27.03
N SER A 420 26.27 -32.91 26.50
CA SER A 420 27.36 -33.44 25.68
C SER A 420 27.66 -34.96 25.76
N THR A 421 28.05 -35.58 24.63
CA THR A 421 29.34 -36.25 24.52
C THR A 421 29.75 -36.38 23.05
N ILE A 422 31.03 -36.06 22.86
CA ILE A 422 31.88 -36.22 21.69
C ILE A 422 32.09 -37.72 21.40
N HIS A 423 31.97 -38.07 20.14
CA HIS A 423 32.98 -38.89 19.43
C HIS A 423 32.80 -38.69 17.93
#